data_52de28ff9f5de1b8cd82165b0d2fe794
#
_entry.id   52de28ff9f5de1b8cd82165b0d2fe794
#
_cell.length_a   1.000
_cell.length_b   1.000
_cell.length_c   1.000
_cell.angle_alpha   90.00
_cell.angle_beta   90.00
_cell.angle_gamma   90.00
#
_symmetry.space_group_name_H-M   'P 1'
#
loop_
_entity.id
_entity.type
_entity.pdbx_description
1 polymer ?
#
loop_
_entity_poly.entity_id
_entity_poly.type
_entity_poly.pdbx_seq_one_letter_code
_entity_poly.pdbx_strand_id
1 'polypeptide(L)'
;MNDVNNRIFREFTAFLNDAKKNFPEPSVSLAYEITIKSTICTALMTLDSEGRLKGRYWNHLRVQRNILDFLYALWLDDDRTLVDEFSTIIQDLVECDFEITDKNMKQELNIA
;
A
#
# COMPACT_ATOMS: atom_id res chain seq x y z
N MET A 1 -17.62 -1.82 -0.42
CA MET A 1 -16.14 -1.76 -0.48
C MET A 1 -15.76 -0.86 -1.65
N ASN A 2 -14.78 0.03 -1.50
CA ASN A 2 -14.40 0.92 -2.58
C ASN A 2 -13.59 0.18 -3.67
N ASP A 3 -13.41 0.82 -4.82
CA ASP A 3 -12.74 0.21 -5.97
C ASP A 3 -11.26 -0.09 -5.69
N VAL A 4 -10.59 0.71 -4.86
CA VAL A 4 -9.19 0.47 -4.47
C VAL A 4 -9.07 -0.84 -3.71
N ASN A 5 -9.95 -1.09 -2.75
CA ASN A 5 -9.94 -2.34 -1.98
C ASN A 5 -10.25 -3.54 -2.87
N ASN A 6 -11.19 -3.42 -3.80
CA ASN A 6 -11.47 -4.49 -4.77
C ASN A 6 -10.25 -4.78 -5.64
N ARG A 7 -9.57 -3.74 -6.08
CA ARG A 7 -8.38 -3.88 -6.92
C ARG A 7 -7.21 -4.51 -6.15
N ILE A 8 -6.99 -4.09 -4.89
CA ILE A 8 -5.87 -4.63 -4.10
C ILE A 8 -6.08 -6.11 -3.76
N PHE A 9 -7.33 -6.55 -3.56
CA PHE A 9 -7.63 -7.96 -3.37
C PHE A 9 -7.30 -8.78 -4.61
N ARG A 10 -7.60 -8.27 -5.80
CA ARG A 10 -7.23 -8.93 -7.06
C ARG A 10 -5.71 -9.01 -7.22
N GLU A 11 -5.01 -7.94 -6.86
CA GLU A 11 -3.55 -7.90 -6.90
C GLU A 11 -2.95 -8.92 -5.93
N PHE A 12 -3.52 -9.03 -4.72
CA PHE A 12 -3.06 -9.99 -3.73
C PHE A 12 -3.32 -11.43 -4.18
N THR A 13 -4.48 -11.70 -4.75
CA THR A 13 -4.81 -13.03 -5.29
C THR A 13 -3.85 -13.42 -6.41
N ALA A 14 -3.55 -12.50 -7.33
CA ALA A 14 -2.59 -12.74 -8.40
C ALA A 14 -1.18 -13.01 -7.85
N PHE A 15 -0.77 -12.25 -6.85
CA PHE A 15 0.51 -12.46 -6.16
C PHE A 15 0.59 -13.86 -5.54
N LEU A 16 -0.45 -14.29 -4.82
CA LEU A 16 -0.49 -15.62 -4.20
C LEU A 16 -0.42 -16.74 -5.24
N ASN A 17 -1.14 -16.58 -6.36
CA ASN A 17 -1.13 -17.57 -7.43
C ASN A 17 0.25 -17.68 -8.08
N ASP A 18 0.90 -16.55 -8.33
CA ASP A 18 2.27 -16.52 -8.86
C ASP A 18 3.27 -17.15 -7.89
N ALA A 19 3.12 -16.88 -6.60
CA ALA A 19 3.99 -17.45 -5.58
C ALA A 19 3.88 -18.97 -5.53
N LYS A 20 2.65 -19.51 -5.57
CA LYS A 20 2.42 -20.95 -5.58
C LYS A 20 3.01 -21.62 -6.83
N LYS A 21 2.95 -20.95 -7.96
CA LYS A 21 3.39 -21.48 -9.25
C LYS A 21 4.92 -21.47 -9.37
N ASN A 22 5.56 -20.39 -8.94
CA ASN A 22 6.99 -20.15 -9.16
C ASN A 22 7.87 -20.54 -7.97
N PHE A 23 7.29 -20.66 -6.77
CA PHE A 23 8.02 -20.96 -5.54
C PHE A 23 7.29 -22.06 -4.77
N PRO A 24 7.42 -23.33 -5.20
CA PRO A 24 6.72 -24.45 -4.54
C PRO A 24 7.16 -24.66 -3.09
N GLU A 25 8.38 -24.20 -2.73
CA GLU A 25 8.86 -24.27 -1.34
C GLU A 25 8.88 -22.86 -0.74
N PRO A 26 8.18 -22.63 0.40
CA PRO A 26 8.14 -21.31 1.00
C PRO A 26 9.49 -20.90 1.58
N SER A 27 9.97 -19.72 1.19
CA SER A 27 11.14 -19.10 1.81
C SER A 27 10.68 -18.17 2.94
N VAL A 28 11.61 -17.81 3.83
CA VAL A 28 11.33 -16.85 4.90
C VAL A 28 10.94 -15.49 4.30
N SER A 29 11.63 -15.04 3.25
CA SER A 29 11.32 -13.78 2.56
C SER A 29 9.93 -13.78 1.97
N LEU A 30 9.52 -14.87 1.32
CA LEU A 30 8.19 -15.00 0.74
C LEU A 30 7.11 -15.02 1.82
N ALA A 31 7.33 -15.75 2.91
CA ALA A 31 6.40 -15.80 4.04
C ALA A 31 6.20 -14.40 4.64
N TYR A 32 7.27 -13.63 4.79
CA TYR A 32 7.21 -12.25 5.27
C TYR A 32 6.39 -11.37 4.33
N GLU A 33 6.66 -11.45 3.03
CA GLU A 33 5.96 -10.65 2.02
C GLU A 33 4.46 -10.98 2.01
N ILE A 34 4.09 -12.26 2.07
CA ILE A 34 2.68 -12.69 2.13
C ILE A 34 2.01 -12.09 3.37
N THR A 35 2.65 -12.19 4.52
CA THR A 35 2.09 -11.70 5.79
C THR A 35 1.87 -10.20 5.75
N ILE A 36 2.86 -9.42 5.31
CA ILE A 36 2.75 -7.97 5.25
C ILE A 36 1.72 -7.53 4.22
N LYS A 37 1.71 -8.13 3.04
CA LYS A 37 0.72 -7.78 1.99
C LYS A 37 -0.71 -8.10 2.44
N SER A 38 -0.91 -9.23 3.12
CA SER A 38 -2.21 -9.57 3.71
C SER A 38 -2.65 -8.51 4.73
N THR A 39 -1.72 -8.08 5.59
CA THR A 39 -1.99 -7.06 6.59
C THR A 39 -2.28 -5.70 5.97
N ILE A 40 -1.60 -5.35 4.87
CA ILE A 40 -1.89 -4.12 4.11
C ILE A 40 -3.32 -4.13 3.58
N CYS A 41 -3.78 -5.26 3.01
CA CYS A 41 -5.15 -5.38 2.54
C CYS A 41 -6.15 -5.14 3.67
N THR A 42 -5.93 -5.75 4.83
CA THR A 42 -6.78 -5.56 6.01
C THR A 42 -6.75 -4.10 6.50
N ALA A 43 -5.57 -3.49 6.50
CA ALA A 43 -5.42 -2.10 6.92
C ALA A 43 -6.23 -1.15 6.03
N LEU A 44 -6.20 -1.33 4.70
CA LEU A 44 -6.99 -0.49 3.79
C LEU A 44 -8.48 -0.70 3.98
N MET A 45 -8.92 -1.92 4.27
CA MET A 45 -10.33 -2.16 4.61
C MET A 45 -10.74 -1.41 5.88
N THR A 46 -9.89 -1.40 6.88
CA THR A 46 -10.12 -0.67 8.14
C THR A 46 -10.20 0.83 7.87
N LEU A 47 -9.28 1.39 7.10
CA LEU A 47 -9.27 2.81 6.76
C LEU A 47 -10.54 3.22 6.01
N ASP A 48 -11.02 2.36 5.10
CA ASP A 48 -12.26 2.60 4.36
C ASP A 48 -13.48 2.55 5.29
N SER A 49 -13.59 1.50 6.08
CA SER A 49 -14.77 1.30 6.95
C SER A 49 -14.85 2.38 8.04
N GLU A 50 -13.74 2.91 8.51
CA GLU A 50 -13.69 3.96 9.52
C GLU A 50 -13.66 5.37 8.92
N GLY A 51 -13.62 5.51 7.59
CA GLY A 51 -13.55 6.80 6.92
C GLY A 51 -12.30 7.60 7.24
N ARG A 52 -11.18 6.93 7.53
CA ARG A 52 -9.95 7.57 8.02
C ARG A 52 -9.07 8.13 6.92
N LEU A 53 -9.28 7.73 5.67
CA LEU A 53 -8.46 8.17 4.54
C LEU A 53 -9.31 9.02 3.60
N LYS A 54 -8.89 10.27 3.36
CA LYS A 54 -9.61 11.21 2.51
C LYS A 54 -9.55 10.81 1.04
N GLY A 55 -10.53 11.27 0.25
CA GLY A 55 -10.66 10.92 -1.15
C GLY A 55 -9.41 11.20 -1.99
N ARG A 56 -8.70 12.31 -1.70
CA ARG A 56 -7.47 12.64 -2.44
C ARG A 56 -6.38 11.58 -2.26
N TYR A 57 -6.32 10.93 -1.12
CA TYR A 57 -5.35 9.87 -0.85
C TYR A 57 -5.76 8.57 -1.53
N TRP A 58 -7.07 8.26 -1.56
CA TRP A 58 -7.57 7.14 -2.36
C TRP A 58 -7.24 7.32 -3.84
N ASN A 59 -7.39 8.54 -4.36
CA ASN A 59 -7.06 8.86 -5.76
C ASN A 59 -5.56 8.68 -6.02
N HIS A 60 -4.71 9.03 -5.05
CA HIS A 60 -3.27 8.81 -5.15
C HIS A 60 -2.94 7.32 -5.30
N LEU A 61 -3.65 6.46 -4.60
CA LEU A 61 -3.49 5.02 -4.74
C LEU A 61 -4.00 4.51 -6.10
N ARG A 62 -5.10 5.07 -6.61
CA ARG A 62 -5.69 4.63 -7.88
C ARG A 62 -4.75 4.81 -9.07
N VAL A 63 -3.88 5.81 -9.03
CA VAL A 63 -2.95 6.08 -10.14
C VAL A 63 -1.73 5.14 -10.13
N GLN A 64 -1.55 4.37 -9.07
CA GLN A 64 -0.45 3.42 -9.00
C GLN A 64 -0.71 2.22 -9.91
N ARG A 65 0.34 1.75 -10.59
CA ARG A 65 0.23 0.61 -11.48
C ARG A 65 -0.14 -0.67 -10.73
N ASN A 66 0.48 -0.89 -9.57
CA ASN A 66 0.15 -1.98 -8.64
C ASN A 66 0.15 -1.40 -7.23
N ILE A 67 -1.05 -1.28 -6.66
CA ILE A 67 -1.25 -0.62 -5.37
C ILE A 67 -0.55 -1.41 -4.26
N LEU A 68 -0.67 -2.73 -4.29
CA LEU A 68 -0.12 -3.59 -3.23
C LEU A 68 1.40 -3.54 -3.22
N ASP A 69 2.04 -3.64 -4.38
CA ASP A 69 3.49 -3.54 -4.49
C ASP A 69 4.00 -2.16 -4.08
N PHE A 70 3.27 -1.11 -4.45
CA PHE A 70 3.58 0.27 -4.07
C PHE A 70 3.58 0.43 -2.54
N LEU A 71 2.52 -0.05 -1.89
CA LEU A 71 2.41 0.04 -0.43
C LEU A 71 3.45 -0.83 0.28
N TYR A 72 3.74 -2.00 -0.28
CA TYR A 72 4.77 -2.86 0.27
C TYR A 72 6.15 -2.19 0.21
N ALA A 73 6.46 -1.52 -0.89
CA ALA A 73 7.71 -0.77 -1.03
C ALA A 73 7.81 0.36 0.00
N LEU A 74 6.71 1.10 0.22
CA LEU A 74 6.67 2.14 1.26
C LEU A 74 6.90 1.54 2.64
N TRP A 75 6.30 0.38 2.92
CA TRP A 75 6.48 -0.32 4.19
C TRP A 75 7.95 -0.71 4.40
N LEU A 76 8.60 -1.26 3.37
CA LEU A 76 9.99 -1.71 3.48
C LEU A 76 10.97 -0.56 3.72
N ASP A 77 10.65 0.64 3.20
CA ASP A 77 11.48 1.83 3.38
C ASP A 77 11.26 2.52 4.72
N ASP A 78 10.24 2.11 5.49
CA ASP A 78 9.90 2.74 6.76
C ASP A 78 10.69 2.10 7.90
N ASP A 79 11.41 2.93 8.66
CA ASP A 79 12.27 2.49 9.78
C ASP A 79 11.52 2.42 11.11
N ARG A 80 10.23 2.72 11.12
CA ARG A 80 9.47 2.75 12.37
C ARG A 80 9.37 1.37 13.01
N THR A 81 9.55 1.33 14.34
CA THR A 81 9.15 0.16 15.10
C THR A 81 7.62 0.12 15.18
N LEU A 82 7.05 -1.09 15.19
CA LEU A 82 5.60 -1.29 15.27
C LEU A 82 5.09 -0.94 16.68
N VAL A 83 5.04 0.37 16.99
CA VAL A 83 4.45 0.87 18.23
C VAL A 83 2.99 1.25 17.99
N ASP A 84 2.67 1.69 16.76
CA ASP A 84 1.33 2.13 16.39
C ASP A 84 0.55 1.00 15.71
N GLU A 85 -0.78 1.16 15.69
CA GLU A 85 -1.66 0.29 14.92
C GLU A 85 -1.24 0.28 13.46
N PHE A 86 -1.24 -0.90 12.83
CA PHE A 86 -0.76 -1.06 11.45
C PHE A 86 -1.52 -0.16 10.47
N SER A 87 -2.84 -0.04 10.63
CA SER A 87 -3.64 0.82 9.75
C SER A 87 -3.23 2.29 9.87
N THR A 88 -2.84 2.76 11.07
CA THR A 88 -2.33 4.11 11.27
C THR A 88 -1.00 4.30 10.53
N ILE A 89 -0.11 3.32 10.57
CA ILE A 89 1.17 3.37 9.86
C ILE A 89 0.92 3.45 8.35
N ILE A 90 0.04 2.62 7.81
CA ILE A 90 -0.29 2.64 6.38
C ILE A 90 -0.92 3.98 5.99
N GLN A 91 -1.82 4.51 6.82
CA GLN A 91 -2.41 5.82 6.58
C GLN A 91 -1.34 6.91 6.48
N ASP A 92 -0.41 6.94 7.44
CA ASP A 92 0.68 7.92 7.46
C ASP A 92 1.58 7.79 6.22
N LEU A 93 1.90 6.56 5.82
CA LEU A 93 2.75 6.33 4.65
C LEU A 93 2.09 6.87 3.37
N VAL A 94 0.79 6.61 3.19
CA VAL A 94 0.05 7.10 2.03
C VAL A 94 -0.03 8.62 2.03
N GLU A 95 -0.35 9.22 3.17
CA GLU A 95 -0.47 10.67 3.30
C GLU A 95 0.86 11.37 3.07
N CYS A 96 1.95 10.85 3.63
CA CYS A 96 3.29 11.41 3.45
C CYS A 96 3.73 11.31 1.99
N ASP A 97 3.52 10.17 1.34
CA ASP A 97 3.89 9.99 -0.05
C ASP A 97 3.11 10.94 -0.97
N PHE A 98 1.82 11.11 -0.72
CA PHE A 98 1.00 12.08 -1.45
C PHE A 98 1.54 13.50 -1.31
N GLU A 99 1.86 13.94 -0.09
CA GLU A 99 2.36 15.30 0.16
C GLU A 99 3.71 15.55 -0.53
N ILE A 100 4.61 14.57 -0.52
CA ILE A 100 5.90 14.68 -1.20
C ILE A 100 5.68 14.79 -2.72
N THR A 101 4.82 13.96 -3.29
CA THR A 101 4.53 13.96 -4.73
C THR A 101 3.90 15.29 -5.15
N ASP A 102 2.92 15.78 -4.40
CA ASP A 102 2.24 17.05 -4.67
C ASP A 102 3.21 18.22 -4.63
N LYS A 103 4.09 18.25 -3.63
CA LYS A 103 5.11 19.28 -3.49
C LYS A 103 6.09 19.28 -4.66
N ASN A 104 6.53 18.11 -5.09
CA ASN A 104 7.46 17.98 -6.23
C ASN A 104 6.81 18.45 -7.52
N MET A 105 5.54 18.13 -7.76
CA MET A 105 4.80 18.61 -8.93
C MET A 105 4.68 20.12 -8.94
N LYS A 106 4.39 20.75 -7.79
CA LYS A 106 4.30 22.20 -7.68
C LYS A 106 5.64 22.88 -7.95
N GLN A 107 6.74 22.30 -7.50
CA GLN A 107 8.08 22.82 -7.78
C GLN A 107 8.40 22.76 -9.27
N GLU A 108 8.06 21.68 -9.96
CA GLU A 108 8.28 21.54 -11.40
C GLU A 108 7.49 22.60 -12.18
N LEU A 109 6.24 22.87 -11.77
CA LEU A 109 5.41 23.88 -12.41
C LEU A 109 5.95 25.30 -12.17
N ASN A 110 6.60 25.54 -11.05
CA ASN A 110 7.15 26.87 -10.72
C ASN A 110 8.48 27.16 -11.40
N ILE A 111 9.18 26.15 -11.91
CA ILE A 111 10.46 26.31 -12.60
C ILE A 111 10.27 26.67 -14.08
N ALA A 112 9.10 26.45 -14.60
CA ALA A 112 8.80 26.71 -16.02
C ALA A 112 8.64 28.23 -16.33
#